data_287c2c986bd4aaebd0553cf9431994f6
#
_entry.id   287c2c986bd4aaebd0553cf9431994f6
#
_cell.length_a   1.000
_cell.length_b   1.000
_cell.length_c   1.000
_cell.angle_alpha   90.00
_cell.angle_beta   90.00
_cell.angle_gamma   90.00
#
_symmetry.space_group_name_H-M   'P 1'
#
loop_
_entity.id
_entity.type
_entity.pdbx_description
1 polymer ?
#
loop_
_entity_poly.entity_id
_entity_poly.type
_entity_poly.pdbx_seq_one_letter_code
_entity_poly.pdbx_strand_id
1 'polypeptide(L)'
;MGNCCTRGDGSDKLEEAAAGYGNGDADPTVTSQQTSYRTAPSSQGASTVGKQSKPAPMGPVLGRPMEDVKATYTIGKELGRGQFGITHLCTHKTTGEQFACKTIAKRKLSSKEDVEDVRREVQIMHHLTGQPNIVELKGAYEDKHAVHLVMELCGGGELFDRIIAKGHYTERAAASLLRTIMQIVHTFHSMGVIHRDLKPENFLLLGKEENSPLKVTDFGLSVFFKPDEIFKDIVGSAYYIAPEVLRRKYGPEADIWSVGVMLYILLSGVPPFWAESENGIFNAILKSHVDFSGKPWPSISHQAKDLVKRMLNPDPKRRLTAAQVLSHPWIKEDGEAPDTPLDNAVLSRLKQFKAMNQFKKVALKVIAGCLSEEEIRGLKEMFKAMDTDNSGTITLEELRQGLAKQGTKLSEYEVKQLMEAADADGNGTIDYDEFITATMHMNRMDREEHLYHAFQHFDKDNSGYITTEELEQALREYGINDSTDIKQILSEVDADNDGRINYDEFVAMMKKGNPEPNPKKRRDVVV
;
A
#
# COMPACT_ATOMS: atom_id res chain seq x y z
N MET A 1 -47.44 -38.29 -24.02
CA MET A 1 -47.34 -38.57 -25.46
C MET A 1 -46.07 -37.91 -25.90
N GLY A 2 -45.03 -38.53 -26.08
CA GLY A 2 -44.61 -39.66 -26.89
C GLY A 2 -43.37 -39.19 -27.61
N ASN A 3 -42.23 -39.73 -27.24
CA ASN A 3 -41.30 -40.55 -28.01
C ASN A 3 -40.63 -39.85 -29.24
N CYS A 4 -39.39 -40.06 -29.61
CA CYS A 4 -38.40 -41.12 -29.39
C CYS A 4 -37.10 -40.70 -30.08
N CYS A 5 -35.96 -41.06 -29.51
CA CYS A 5 -34.77 -41.79 -30.06
C CYS A 5 -34.30 -41.49 -31.48
N THR A 6 -33.01 -41.41 -31.74
CA THR A 6 -31.95 -42.44 -31.79
C THR A 6 -30.60 -41.77 -32.08
N ARG A 7 -29.56 -42.05 -31.37
CA ARG A 7 -28.40 -42.95 -31.56
C ARG A 7 -27.72 -42.90 -32.94
N GLY A 8 -26.42 -42.69 -32.90
CA GLY A 8 -25.47 -43.00 -33.97
C GLY A 8 -24.04 -42.87 -33.46
N ASP A 9 -23.47 -44.00 -33.08
CA ASP A 9 -22.07 -44.29 -32.76
C ASP A 9 -21.15 -44.10 -33.97
N GLY A 10 -19.89 -43.88 -33.71
CA GLY A 10 -18.82 -43.97 -34.70
C GLY A 10 -17.45 -43.64 -34.14
N SER A 11 -16.87 -44.58 -33.42
CA SER A 11 -15.45 -44.76 -33.12
C SER A 11 -14.57 -44.88 -34.38
N ASP A 12 -13.32 -44.41 -34.32
CA ASP A 12 -12.08 -45.18 -34.49
C ASP A 12 -10.83 -44.25 -34.54
N LYS A 13 -9.93 -44.51 -33.65
CA LYS A 13 -8.57 -45.08 -33.66
C LYS A 13 -7.46 -44.22 -34.29
N LEU A 14 -6.52 -43.86 -33.42
CA LEU A 14 -5.10 -44.19 -33.31
C LEU A 14 -4.29 -44.30 -34.62
N GLU A 15 -3.20 -43.57 -34.69
CA GLU A 15 -1.87 -44.16 -34.97
C GLU A 15 -0.72 -43.24 -34.47
N GLU A 16 0.17 -43.88 -33.70
CA GLU A 16 1.52 -43.46 -33.35
C GLU A 16 2.45 -43.57 -34.54
N ALA A 17 3.45 -42.71 -34.62
CA ALA A 17 4.75 -43.10 -35.17
C ALA A 17 5.89 -42.31 -34.54
N ALA A 18 6.79 -43.06 -33.97
CA ALA A 18 8.02 -42.64 -33.33
C ALA A 18 9.21 -42.73 -34.33
N ALA A 19 10.28 -42.08 -33.92
CA ALA A 19 11.69 -42.38 -34.08
C ALA A 19 12.45 -41.87 -35.33
N GLY A 20 13.62 -41.35 -35.05
CA GLY A 20 14.73 -41.27 -35.99
C GLY A 20 15.91 -40.42 -35.50
N TYR A 21 16.86 -41.08 -34.93
CA TYR A 21 18.21 -40.60 -34.53
C TYR A 21 19.04 -40.06 -35.71
N GLY A 22 19.97 -39.13 -35.41
CA GLY A 22 21.05 -38.78 -36.32
C GLY A 22 22.09 -37.86 -35.68
N ASN A 23 23.13 -38.46 -35.10
CA ASN A 23 24.40 -37.83 -34.70
C ASN A 23 25.20 -37.34 -35.91
N GLY A 24 25.99 -36.30 -35.71
CA GLY A 24 27.03 -35.88 -36.63
C GLY A 24 27.93 -34.80 -36.08
N ASP A 25 29.06 -35.21 -35.47
CA ASP A 25 30.23 -34.40 -35.10
C ASP A 25 30.86 -33.68 -36.30
N ALA A 26 31.43 -32.53 -36.06
CA ALA A 26 32.82 -32.17 -36.39
C ALA A 26 33.14 -30.66 -36.22
N ASP A 27 34.02 -30.34 -35.30
CA ASP A 27 34.97 -29.21 -35.26
C ASP A 27 36.22 -29.59 -36.10
N PRO A 28 37.21 -28.79 -36.38
CA PRO A 28 37.55 -27.37 -36.14
C PRO A 28 38.15 -26.63 -37.38
N THR A 29 38.47 -25.35 -37.27
CA THR A 29 39.79 -24.71 -37.59
C THR A 29 39.73 -23.16 -37.56
N VAL A 30 40.38 -22.62 -36.64
CA VAL A 30 41.48 -21.61 -36.62
C VAL A 30 41.73 -20.87 -37.94
N THR A 31 41.60 -19.54 -37.89
CA THR A 31 42.59 -18.64 -38.49
C THR A 31 42.58 -17.24 -37.83
N SER A 32 43.69 -16.92 -37.23
CA SER A 32 44.15 -15.60 -36.79
C SER A 32 44.47 -14.69 -37.97
N GLN A 33 44.09 -13.43 -37.90
CA GLN A 33 44.86 -12.35 -38.58
C GLN A 33 44.88 -11.09 -37.70
N GLN A 34 46.10 -10.80 -37.24
CA GLN A 34 46.56 -9.51 -36.76
C GLN A 34 46.75 -8.55 -37.95
N THR A 35 46.45 -7.30 -37.75
CA THR A 35 47.15 -6.12 -38.33
C THR A 35 46.53 -4.88 -37.70
N SER A 36 47.17 -3.99 -37.15
CA SER A 36 48.40 -3.26 -37.07
C SER A 36 48.04 -1.82 -36.64
N TYR A 37 48.77 -1.37 -35.67
CA TYR A 37 48.77 -0.02 -35.09
C TYR A 37 49.01 1.07 -36.15
N ARG A 38 48.31 2.22 -35.99
CA ARG A 38 48.79 3.51 -36.46
C ARG A 38 48.64 4.57 -35.36
N THR A 39 49.77 5.12 -34.99
CA THR A 39 49.99 6.21 -34.03
C THR A 39 49.71 7.59 -34.65
N ALA A 40 49.01 8.41 -33.85
CA ALA A 40 49.11 9.85 -33.57
C ALA A 40 49.09 10.90 -34.71
N PRO A 41 48.66 12.14 -34.47
CA PRO A 41 49.34 13.02 -33.52
C PRO A 41 48.45 13.87 -32.60
N SER A 42 49.05 14.29 -31.51
CA SER A 42 48.58 15.20 -30.48
C SER A 42 48.21 16.59 -31.03
N SER A 43 47.02 17.08 -30.67
CA SER A 43 46.75 18.51 -30.64
C SER A 43 46.15 18.85 -29.28
N GLN A 44 46.90 19.66 -28.55
CA GLN A 44 46.45 20.32 -27.32
C GLN A 44 45.23 21.20 -27.64
N GLY A 45 44.09 20.88 -27.07
CA GLY A 45 42.89 21.71 -27.07
C GLY A 45 42.43 21.86 -25.64
N ALA A 46 42.43 23.09 -25.14
CA ALA A 46 42.04 23.49 -23.80
C ALA A 46 40.62 22.93 -23.45
N SER A 47 40.54 22.16 -22.39
CA SER A 47 39.29 21.75 -21.78
C SER A 47 38.63 22.95 -21.11
N THR A 48 37.68 23.56 -21.81
CA THR A 48 36.66 24.38 -21.15
C THR A 48 35.81 23.46 -20.30
N VAL A 49 35.92 23.57 -18.97
CA VAL A 49 35.01 22.99 -17.99
C VAL A 49 33.63 23.52 -18.34
N GLY A 50 32.82 22.69 -18.99
CA GLY A 50 31.40 22.94 -19.19
C GLY A 50 30.72 22.98 -17.84
N LYS A 51 30.26 24.16 -17.43
CA LYS A 51 29.31 24.30 -16.33
C LYS A 51 28.13 23.42 -16.68
N GLN A 52 27.92 22.36 -15.89
CA GLN A 52 26.68 21.59 -15.93
C GLN A 52 25.54 22.59 -15.70
N SER A 53 24.71 22.72 -16.71
CA SER A 53 23.48 23.51 -16.61
C SER A 53 22.59 22.85 -15.57
N LYS A 54 22.24 23.59 -14.50
CA LYS A 54 21.15 23.21 -13.61
C LYS A 54 19.94 22.80 -14.48
N PRO A 55 19.22 21.74 -14.12
CA PRO A 55 18.00 21.37 -14.83
C PRO A 55 17.13 22.63 -15.00
N ALA A 56 16.57 22.82 -16.17
CA ALA A 56 15.70 23.95 -16.45
C ALA A 56 14.54 23.91 -15.44
N PRO A 57 14.16 25.04 -14.84
CA PRO A 57 13.08 25.05 -13.86
C PRO A 57 11.83 24.47 -14.54
N MET A 58 11.24 23.46 -13.89
CA MET A 58 10.01 22.82 -14.35
C MET A 58 8.94 23.91 -14.52
N GLY A 59 8.31 23.98 -15.68
CA GLY A 59 7.22 24.91 -15.95
C GLY A 59 6.02 24.68 -15.00
N PRO A 60 4.95 25.49 -15.12
CA PRO A 60 3.78 25.31 -14.27
C PRO A 60 3.19 23.89 -14.39
N VAL A 61 3.15 23.16 -13.28
CA VAL A 61 2.55 21.82 -13.20
C VAL A 61 1.06 21.88 -13.54
N LEU A 62 0.33 22.87 -13.00
CA LEU A 62 -1.11 23.03 -13.24
C LEU A 62 -1.46 23.64 -14.62
N GLY A 63 -0.44 23.96 -15.44
CA GLY A 63 -0.66 24.54 -16.77
C GLY A 63 -1.26 25.96 -16.77
N ARG A 64 -1.23 26.67 -15.66
CA ARG A 64 -1.73 28.04 -15.46
C ARG A 64 -0.72 28.87 -14.66
N PRO A 65 -0.87 30.20 -14.61
CA PRO A 65 0.01 31.04 -13.77
C PRO A 65 0.04 30.55 -12.33
N MET A 66 1.25 30.58 -11.74
CA MET A 66 1.45 30.17 -10.35
C MET A 66 0.74 31.15 -9.40
N GLU A 67 0.07 30.62 -8.39
CA GLU A 67 -0.63 31.35 -7.36
C GLU A 67 -0.22 30.79 -6.00
N ASP A 68 0.39 31.65 -5.16
CA ASP A 68 0.88 31.22 -3.84
C ASP A 68 -0.29 31.00 -2.87
N VAL A 69 -0.45 29.77 -2.41
CA VAL A 69 -1.45 29.38 -1.42
C VAL A 69 -1.37 30.24 -0.16
N LYS A 70 -0.18 30.70 0.21
CA LYS A 70 0.05 31.58 1.37
C LYS A 70 -0.52 32.99 1.18
N ALA A 71 -0.89 33.39 -0.02
CA ALA A 71 -1.63 34.65 -0.21
C ALA A 71 -3.03 34.56 0.45
N THR A 72 -3.69 33.43 0.35
CA THR A 72 -5.08 33.19 0.78
C THR A 72 -5.19 32.46 2.13
N TYR A 73 -4.27 31.53 2.39
CA TYR A 73 -4.32 30.66 3.58
C TYR A 73 -3.09 30.82 4.48
N THR A 74 -3.29 30.60 5.77
CA THR A 74 -2.20 30.38 6.74
C THR A 74 -2.03 28.87 6.93
N ILE A 75 -0.85 28.35 6.66
CA ILE A 75 -0.52 26.93 6.84
C ILE A 75 -0.21 26.69 8.32
N GLY A 76 -0.87 25.70 8.89
CA GLY A 76 -0.77 25.32 10.31
C GLY A 76 -0.07 23.99 10.52
N LYS A 77 -0.52 23.23 11.55
CA LYS A 77 0.05 21.94 11.94
C LYS A 77 -0.11 20.88 10.86
N GLU A 78 0.81 19.93 10.85
CA GLU A 78 0.68 18.71 10.05
C GLU A 78 -0.52 17.87 10.53
N LEU A 79 -1.32 17.38 9.60
CA LEU A 79 -2.45 16.49 9.84
C LEU A 79 -2.12 15.05 9.48
N GLY A 80 -1.22 14.85 8.51
CA GLY A 80 -0.80 13.55 8.06
C GLY A 80 0.21 13.66 6.93
N ARG A 81 0.92 12.57 6.70
CA ARG A 81 1.95 12.44 5.67
C ARG A 81 1.69 11.19 4.87
N GLY A 82 1.62 11.32 3.57
CA GLY A 82 1.44 10.23 2.63
C GLY A 82 2.47 10.26 1.51
N GLN A 83 2.44 9.26 0.69
CA GLN A 83 3.30 9.06 -0.47
C GLN A 83 3.41 10.32 -1.37
N PHE A 84 2.28 10.96 -1.64
CA PHE A 84 2.19 12.09 -2.58
C PHE A 84 2.48 13.45 -1.94
N GLY A 85 2.64 13.53 -0.62
CA GLY A 85 2.90 14.79 0.04
C GLY A 85 2.50 14.84 1.50
N ILE A 86 2.60 16.05 2.06
CA ILE A 86 2.25 16.33 3.45
C ILE A 86 0.96 17.12 3.48
N THR A 87 0.02 16.68 4.30
CA THR A 87 -1.25 17.40 4.51
C THR A 87 -1.17 18.22 5.80
N HIS A 88 -1.41 19.50 5.68
CA HIS A 88 -1.43 20.44 6.82
C HIS A 88 -2.85 20.98 7.02
N LEU A 89 -3.15 21.34 8.26
CA LEU A 89 -4.27 22.23 8.54
C LEU A 89 -3.96 23.59 7.90
N CYS A 90 -4.90 24.19 7.20
CA CYS A 90 -4.77 25.56 6.76
C CYS A 90 -6.03 26.35 7.09
N THR A 91 -5.84 27.66 7.35
CA THR A 91 -6.92 28.57 7.74
C THR A 91 -7.02 29.68 6.70
N HIS A 92 -8.20 29.89 6.15
CA HIS A 92 -8.46 31.00 5.23
C HIS A 92 -8.36 32.34 5.96
N LYS A 93 -7.50 33.22 5.48
CA LYS A 93 -7.11 34.46 6.20
C LYS A 93 -8.26 35.42 6.46
N THR A 94 -9.24 35.48 5.56
CA THR A 94 -10.36 36.41 5.66
C THR A 94 -11.53 35.84 6.46
N THR A 95 -11.88 34.55 6.23
CA THR A 95 -13.07 33.94 6.86
C THR A 95 -12.75 33.24 8.16
N GLY A 96 -11.48 32.87 8.43
CA GLY A 96 -11.10 32.06 9.56
C GLY A 96 -11.47 30.57 9.43
N GLU A 97 -12.06 30.17 8.32
CA GLU A 97 -12.49 28.79 8.07
C GLU A 97 -11.28 27.88 7.86
N GLN A 98 -11.36 26.65 8.38
CA GLN A 98 -10.29 25.66 8.36
C GLN A 98 -10.47 24.63 7.24
N PHE A 99 -9.36 24.26 6.62
CA PHE A 99 -9.28 23.31 5.51
C PHE A 99 -8.07 22.40 5.68
N ALA A 100 -8.02 21.32 4.89
CA ALA A 100 -6.83 20.48 4.71
C ALA A 100 -6.08 20.94 3.46
N CYS A 101 -4.75 21.05 3.56
CA CYS A 101 -3.88 21.45 2.44
C CYS A 101 -2.85 20.35 2.19
N LYS A 102 -3.05 19.53 1.13
CA LYS A 102 -2.08 18.55 0.65
C LYS A 102 -1.03 19.26 -0.19
N THR A 103 0.22 19.20 0.25
CA THR A 103 1.36 19.84 -0.41
C THR A 103 2.21 18.79 -1.12
N ILE A 104 2.29 18.87 -2.45
CA ILE A 104 3.05 17.98 -3.32
C ILE A 104 4.30 18.74 -3.79
N ALA A 105 5.48 18.32 -3.32
CA ALA A 105 6.72 18.98 -3.66
C ALA A 105 7.10 18.72 -5.14
N LYS A 106 7.38 19.76 -5.92
CA LYS A 106 7.76 19.64 -7.34
C LYS A 106 9.04 18.83 -7.56
N ARG A 107 9.94 18.81 -6.57
CA ARG A 107 11.15 17.97 -6.62
C ARG A 107 10.86 16.47 -6.66
N LYS A 108 9.65 16.07 -6.22
CA LYS A 108 9.13 14.69 -6.30
C LYS A 108 8.59 14.33 -7.68
N LEU A 109 8.30 15.32 -8.51
CA LEU A 109 7.76 15.13 -9.87
C LEU A 109 8.93 15.02 -10.85
N SER A 110 9.48 13.82 -10.96
CA SER A 110 10.69 13.56 -11.74
C SER A 110 10.41 13.23 -13.21
N SER A 111 9.20 12.82 -13.53
CA SER A 111 8.77 12.46 -14.88
C SER A 111 7.63 13.35 -15.39
N LYS A 112 7.34 13.27 -16.69
CA LYS A 112 6.15 13.91 -17.27
C LYS A 112 4.87 13.24 -16.78
N GLU A 113 4.94 11.95 -16.53
CA GLU A 113 3.87 11.12 -16.00
C GLU A 113 3.47 11.59 -14.60
N ASP A 114 4.42 11.89 -13.71
CA ASP A 114 4.14 12.43 -12.37
C ASP A 114 3.39 13.77 -12.45
N VAL A 115 3.79 14.62 -13.40
CA VAL A 115 3.09 15.90 -13.64
C VAL A 115 1.67 15.66 -14.12
N GLU A 116 1.46 14.71 -15.03
CA GLU A 116 0.13 14.36 -15.52
C GLU A 116 -0.71 13.69 -14.43
N ASP A 117 -0.12 12.91 -13.54
CA ASP A 117 -0.82 12.30 -12.40
C ASP A 117 -1.36 13.39 -11.45
N VAL A 118 -0.54 14.39 -11.09
CA VAL A 118 -1.01 15.53 -10.28
C VAL A 118 -2.11 16.32 -11.00
N ARG A 119 -1.98 16.56 -12.30
CA ARG A 119 -3.04 17.20 -13.09
C ARG A 119 -4.32 16.38 -13.09
N ARG A 120 -4.20 15.09 -13.24
CA ARG A 120 -5.33 14.15 -13.25
C ARG A 120 -6.02 14.10 -11.88
N GLU A 121 -5.25 14.07 -10.76
CA GLU A 121 -5.82 14.17 -9.42
C GLU A 121 -6.69 15.43 -9.29
N VAL A 122 -6.17 16.59 -9.69
CA VAL A 122 -6.91 17.85 -9.67
C VAL A 122 -8.17 17.79 -10.56
N GLN A 123 -8.06 17.26 -11.78
CA GLN A 123 -9.18 17.12 -12.71
C GLN A 123 -10.28 16.21 -12.16
N ILE A 124 -9.88 15.06 -11.57
CA ILE A 124 -10.82 14.10 -10.97
C ILE A 124 -11.52 14.73 -9.78
N MET A 125 -10.78 15.40 -8.88
CA MET A 125 -11.39 16.06 -7.73
C MET A 125 -12.36 17.17 -8.14
N HIS A 126 -12.03 17.95 -9.18
CA HIS A 126 -12.97 18.94 -9.75
C HIS A 126 -14.19 18.26 -10.37
N HIS A 127 -14.00 17.17 -11.11
CA HIS A 127 -15.10 16.43 -11.74
C HIS A 127 -16.06 15.85 -10.71
N LEU A 128 -15.56 15.44 -9.56
CA LEU A 128 -16.32 14.86 -8.46
C LEU A 128 -16.84 15.91 -7.45
N THR A 129 -16.56 17.20 -7.66
CA THR A 129 -17.03 18.28 -6.79
C THR A 129 -18.55 18.28 -6.64
N GLY A 130 -19.04 18.54 -5.43
CA GLY A 130 -20.45 18.56 -5.09
C GLY A 130 -21.06 17.21 -4.72
N GLN A 131 -20.29 16.11 -4.78
CA GLN A 131 -20.75 14.80 -4.29
C GLN A 131 -20.62 14.74 -2.77
N PRO A 132 -21.69 14.43 -2.02
CA PRO A 132 -21.74 14.62 -0.57
C PRO A 132 -20.74 13.76 0.22
N ASN A 133 -20.34 12.62 -0.32
CA ASN A 133 -19.44 11.66 0.35
C ASN A 133 -18.03 11.63 -0.27
N ILE A 134 -17.67 12.63 -1.05
CA ILE A 134 -16.33 12.80 -1.63
C ILE A 134 -15.74 14.06 -1.04
N VAL A 135 -14.45 14.04 -0.67
CA VAL A 135 -13.75 15.22 -0.17
C VAL A 135 -13.71 16.29 -1.25
N GLU A 136 -14.25 17.47 -0.93
CA GLU A 136 -14.37 18.57 -1.89
C GLU A 136 -13.05 19.31 -2.04
N LEU A 137 -12.60 19.49 -3.27
CA LEU A 137 -11.48 20.36 -3.61
C LEU A 137 -11.95 21.83 -3.59
N LYS A 138 -11.41 22.64 -2.69
CA LYS A 138 -11.70 24.08 -2.59
C LYS A 138 -10.82 24.92 -3.52
N GLY A 139 -9.62 24.44 -3.83
CA GLY A 139 -8.72 25.09 -4.78
C GLY A 139 -7.41 24.37 -4.93
N ALA A 140 -6.77 24.55 -6.07
CA ALA A 140 -5.42 24.06 -6.34
C ALA A 140 -4.51 25.27 -6.57
N TYR A 141 -3.38 25.33 -5.89
CA TYR A 141 -2.42 26.43 -5.89
C TYR A 141 -1.06 25.89 -6.29
N GLU A 142 -0.20 26.75 -6.79
CA GLU A 142 1.13 26.34 -7.22
C GLU A 142 2.12 27.46 -6.97
N ASP A 143 3.23 27.14 -6.29
CA ASP A 143 4.36 28.02 -6.15
C ASP A 143 5.60 27.47 -6.88
N LYS A 144 6.78 28.03 -6.60
CA LYS A 144 8.05 27.58 -7.22
C LYS A 144 8.45 26.16 -6.80
N HIS A 145 8.00 25.69 -5.65
CA HIS A 145 8.49 24.50 -4.97
C HIS A 145 7.45 23.38 -4.89
N ALA A 146 6.15 23.72 -4.89
CA ALA A 146 5.11 22.75 -4.65
C ALA A 146 3.79 23.08 -5.37
N VAL A 147 2.95 22.06 -5.52
CA VAL A 147 1.51 22.17 -5.80
C VAL A 147 0.77 21.93 -4.47
N HIS A 148 -0.27 22.74 -4.23
CA HIS A 148 -1.05 22.69 -3.01
C HIS A 148 -2.53 22.47 -3.34
N LEU A 149 -3.10 21.39 -2.82
CA LEU A 149 -4.51 21.07 -2.96
C LEU A 149 -5.22 21.43 -1.65
N VAL A 150 -6.02 22.48 -1.67
CA VAL A 150 -6.83 22.88 -0.52
C VAL A 150 -8.17 22.19 -0.60
N MET A 151 -8.50 21.42 0.43
CA MET A 151 -9.65 20.52 0.46
C MET A 151 -10.47 20.71 1.72
N GLU A 152 -11.70 20.24 1.70
CA GLU A 152 -12.55 20.08 2.87
C GLU A 152 -11.81 19.36 4.01
N LEU A 153 -11.93 19.89 5.23
CA LEU A 153 -11.29 19.29 6.41
C LEU A 153 -12.16 18.20 7.00
N CYS A 154 -11.66 16.97 7.01
CA CYS A 154 -12.28 15.84 7.69
C CYS A 154 -11.69 15.68 9.09
N GLY A 155 -12.35 16.25 10.10
CA GLY A 155 -11.87 16.30 11.49
C GLY A 155 -12.34 15.14 12.37
N GLY A 156 -13.11 14.20 11.85
CA GLY A 156 -13.73 13.09 12.59
C GLY A 156 -12.87 11.83 12.72
N GLY A 157 -11.69 11.80 12.07
CA GLY A 157 -10.77 10.66 12.09
C GLY A 157 -11.10 9.58 11.06
N GLU A 158 -10.32 8.52 11.08
CA GLU A 158 -10.46 7.38 10.18
C GLU A 158 -11.67 6.50 10.53
N LEU A 159 -12.18 5.81 9.51
CA LEU A 159 -13.34 4.93 9.66
C LEU A 159 -13.14 3.84 10.73
N PHE A 160 -12.01 3.15 10.69
CA PHE A 160 -11.76 2.04 11.62
C PHE A 160 -11.61 2.50 13.07
N ASP A 161 -11.07 3.70 13.30
CA ASP A 161 -10.97 4.28 14.64
C ASP A 161 -12.36 4.48 15.27
N ARG A 162 -13.32 4.94 14.48
CA ARG A 162 -14.71 5.10 14.93
C ARG A 162 -15.36 3.77 15.31
N ILE A 163 -15.11 2.72 14.51
CA ILE A 163 -15.65 1.37 14.78
C ILE A 163 -15.05 0.82 16.06
N ILE A 164 -13.75 0.94 16.22
CA ILE A 164 -13.01 0.51 17.39
C ILE A 164 -13.48 1.24 18.66
N ALA A 165 -13.68 2.55 18.57
CA ALA A 165 -14.11 3.39 19.70
C ALA A 165 -15.53 3.06 20.20
N LYS A 166 -16.42 2.58 19.31
CA LYS A 166 -17.78 2.18 19.71
C LYS A 166 -17.83 0.96 20.62
N GLY A 167 -16.80 0.12 20.65
CA GLY A 167 -16.69 -1.03 21.55
C GLY A 167 -17.66 -2.18 21.30
N HIS A 168 -18.64 -2.01 20.42
CA HIS A 168 -19.57 -3.04 19.96
C HIS A 168 -19.92 -2.84 18.50
N TYR A 169 -20.13 -3.92 17.77
CA TYR A 169 -20.35 -3.89 16.33
C TYR A 169 -21.18 -5.08 15.89
N THR A 170 -22.17 -4.86 15.04
CA THR A 170 -23.08 -5.90 14.54
C THR A 170 -22.96 -6.06 13.04
N GLU A 171 -23.41 -7.21 12.49
CA GLU A 171 -23.48 -7.38 11.03
C GLU A 171 -24.35 -6.29 10.37
N ARG A 172 -25.43 -5.84 11.03
CA ARG A 172 -26.27 -4.76 10.54
C ARG A 172 -25.50 -3.44 10.46
N ALA A 173 -24.67 -3.14 11.45
CA ALA A 173 -23.79 -1.97 11.42
C ALA A 173 -22.78 -2.08 10.30
N ALA A 174 -22.18 -3.27 10.08
CA ALA A 174 -21.30 -3.55 8.96
C ALA A 174 -22.00 -3.36 7.61
N ALA A 175 -23.22 -3.86 7.48
CA ALA A 175 -24.03 -3.72 6.26
C ALA A 175 -24.37 -2.26 5.96
N SER A 176 -24.75 -1.48 6.96
CA SER A 176 -25.05 -0.06 6.82
C SER A 176 -23.82 0.73 6.37
N LEU A 177 -22.66 0.44 6.95
CA LEU A 177 -21.38 1.05 6.57
C LEU A 177 -20.98 0.67 5.16
N LEU A 178 -21.03 -0.63 4.83
CA LEU A 178 -20.73 -1.10 3.47
C LEU A 178 -21.66 -0.45 2.44
N ARG A 179 -22.93 -0.27 2.76
CA ARG A 179 -23.88 0.43 1.88
C ARG A 179 -23.39 1.84 1.57
N THR A 180 -22.98 2.60 2.59
CA THR A 180 -22.42 3.95 2.40
C THR A 180 -21.17 3.91 1.52
N ILE A 181 -20.23 3.02 1.80
CA ILE A 181 -19.02 2.85 0.99
C ILE A 181 -19.37 2.51 -0.47
N MET A 182 -20.30 1.59 -0.68
CA MET A 182 -20.70 1.17 -2.02
C MET A 182 -21.48 2.24 -2.78
N GLN A 183 -22.23 3.10 -2.10
CA GLN A 183 -22.85 4.29 -2.70
C GLN A 183 -21.78 5.27 -3.21
N ILE A 184 -20.73 5.48 -2.42
CA ILE A 184 -19.58 6.30 -2.81
C ILE A 184 -18.90 5.72 -4.06
N VAL A 185 -18.59 4.41 -4.04
CA VAL A 185 -17.98 3.71 -5.18
C VAL A 185 -18.88 3.78 -6.42
N HIS A 186 -20.17 3.54 -6.26
CA HIS A 186 -21.13 3.62 -7.35
C HIS A 186 -21.17 5.03 -7.96
N THR A 187 -21.11 6.07 -7.11
CA THR A 187 -21.10 7.47 -7.55
C THR A 187 -19.91 7.75 -8.46
N PHE A 188 -18.68 7.52 -8.01
CA PHE A 188 -17.53 7.85 -8.84
C PHE A 188 -17.35 6.89 -10.04
N HIS A 189 -17.75 5.60 -9.94
CA HIS A 189 -17.79 4.70 -11.11
C HIS A 189 -18.80 5.20 -12.18
N SER A 190 -19.99 5.67 -11.77
CA SER A 190 -20.97 6.22 -12.70
C SER A 190 -20.51 7.51 -13.36
N MET A 191 -19.58 8.23 -12.73
CA MET A 191 -18.92 9.43 -13.27
C MET A 191 -17.64 9.10 -14.05
N GLY A 192 -17.37 7.82 -14.31
CA GLY A 192 -16.24 7.37 -15.13
C GLY A 192 -14.89 7.44 -14.41
N VAL A 193 -14.84 7.28 -13.09
CA VAL A 193 -13.60 7.30 -12.29
C VAL A 193 -13.37 5.95 -11.61
N ILE A 194 -12.13 5.45 -11.63
CA ILE A 194 -11.63 4.33 -10.82
C ILE A 194 -10.70 4.91 -9.77
N HIS A 195 -10.85 4.51 -8.50
CA HIS A 195 -10.03 5.01 -7.40
C HIS A 195 -8.65 4.35 -7.34
N ARG A 196 -8.58 3.04 -7.48
CA ARG A 196 -7.40 2.18 -7.51
C ARG A 196 -6.64 1.99 -6.18
N ASP A 197 -6.97 2.74 -5.12
CA ASP A 197 -6.38 2.58 -3.77
C ASP A 197 -7.44 2.71 -2.67
N LEU A 198 -8.54 1.97 -2.79
CA LEU A 198 -9.54 1.94 -1.74
C LEU A 198 -9.04 1.10 -0.56
N LYS A 199 -8.95 1.76 0.60
CA LYS A 199 -8.55 1.18 1.88
C LYS A 199 -9.19 1.98 3.02
N PRO A 200 -9.26 1.44 4.24
CA PRO A 200 -9.91 2.12 5.37
C PRO A 200 -9.39 3.51 5.67
N GLU A 201 -8.09 3.73 5.49
CA GLU A 201 -7.39 5.00 5.74
C GLU A 201 -7.86 6.12 4.81
N ASN A 202 -8.38 5.77 3.63
CA ASN A 202 -8.91 6.72 2.66
C ASN A 202 -10.40 7.05 2.89
N PHE A 203 -11.01 6.53 3.96
CA PHE A 203 -12.36 6.86 4.39
C PHE A 203 -12.33 7.62 5.71
N LEU A 204 -12.60 8.93 5.64
CA LEU A 204 -12.56 9.83 6.77
C LEU A 204 -13.97 10.31 7.15
N LEU A 205 -14.16 10.61 8.42
CA LEU A 205 -15.39 11.23 8.91
C LEU A 205 -15.24 12.76 8.90
N LEU A 206 -16.25 13.44 8.40
CA LEU A 206 -16.24 14.90 8.30
C LEU A 206 -16.07 15.56 9.67
N GLY A 207 -16.80 15.11 10.67
CA GLY A 207 -16.78 15.62 12.04
C GLY A 207 -16.76 14.51 13.07
N LYS A 208 -16.76 14.90 14.36
CA LYS A 208 -16.74 13.98 15.51
C LYS A 208 -18.12 13.47 15.90
N GLU A 209 -19.18 14.06 15.38
CA GLU A 209 -20.56 13.71 15.65
C GLU A 209 -20.85 12.26 15.24
N GLU A 210 -21.75 11.61 15.95
CA GLU A 210 -22.06 10.19 15.71
C GLU A 210 -22.54 9.92 14.27
N ASN A 211 -23.37 10.80 13.74
CA ASN A 211 -23.93 10.72 12.39
C ASN A 211 -23.12 11.52 11.36
N SER A 212 -21.85 11.77 11.64
CA SER A 212 -20.99 12.51 10.71
C SER A 212 -20.87 11.81 9.37
N PRO A 213 -20.98 12.54 8.24
CA PRO A 213 -20.83 11.97 6.91
C PRO A 213 -19.47 11.31 6.72
N LEU A 214 -19.47 10.14 6.08
CA LEU A 214 -18.27 9.47 5.61
C LEU A 214 -17.84 10.10 4.29
N LYS A 215 -16.56 10.38 4.15
CA LYS A 215 -15.92 10.98 2.97
C LYS A 215 -14.81 10.09 2.46
N VAL A 216 -14.74 9.87 1.15
CA VAL A 216 -13.56 9.28 0.51
C VAL A 216 -12.58 10.38 0.11
N THR A 217 -11.30 10.11 0.28
CA THR A 217 -10.18 11.01 -0.03
C THR A 217 -9.08 10.30 -0.81
N ASP A 218 -8.06 11.05 -1.21
CA ASP A 218 -6.83 10.58 -1.86
C ASP A 218 -7.06 9.97 -3.24
N PHE A 219 -7.29 10.84 -4.22
CA PHE A 219 -7.45 10.49 -5.62
C PHE A 219 -6.13 10.47 -6.42
N GLY A 220 -4.99 10.46 -5.73
CA GLY A 220 -3.66 10.52 -6.36
C GLY A 220 -3.34 9.35 -7.30
N LEU A 221 -3.96 8.18 -7.09
CA LEU A 221 -3.83 7.02 -7.97
C LEU A 221 -5.03 6.85 -8.92
N SER A 222 -6.03 7.72 -8.86
CA SER A 222 -7.28 7.57 -9.61
C SER A 222 -7.14 7.90 -11.09
N VAL A 223 -8.00 7.30 -11.91
CA VAL A 223 -8.02 7.53 -13.36
C VAL A 223 -9.44 7.66 -13.87
N PHE A 224 -9.60 8.43 -14.94
CA PHE A 224 -10.82 8.36 -15.76
C PHE A 224 -10.80 7.06 -16.57
N PHE A 225 -11.96 6.44 -16.77
CA PHE A 225 -12.10 5.27 -17.61
C PHE A 225 -13.28 5.37 -18.56
N LYS A 226 -13.16 4.68 -19.70
CA LYS A 226 -14.23 4.45 -20.66
C LYS A 226 -14.68 3.00 -20.60
N PRO A 227 -15.88 2.66 -21.08
CA PRO A 227 -16.29 1.26 -21.22
C PRO A 227 -15.23 0.46 -21.99
N ASP A 228 -14.92 -0.74 -21.48
CA ASP A 228 -13.93 -1.68 -22.04
C ASP A 228 -12.47 -1.19 -22.05
N GLU A 229 -12.16 -0.07 -21.41
CA GLU A 229 -10.78 0.38 -21.22
C GLU A 229 -10.05 -0.52 -20.23
N ILE A 230 -8.81 -0.86 -20.56
CA ILE A 230 -7.98 -1.78 -19.77
C ILE A 230 -6.73 -1.06 -19.29
N PHE A 231 -6.53 -1.08 -17.98
CA PHE A 231 -5.36 -0.52 -17.32
C PHE A 231 -4.30 -1.60 -17.06
N LYS A 232 -3.02 -1.19 -17.02
CA LYS A 232 -1.88 -2.10 -16.90
C LYS A 232 -0.95 -1.78 -15.74
N ASP A 233 -1.11 -0.63 -15.10
CA ASP A 233 -0.28 -0.22 -13.97
C ASP A 233 -0.60 -1.10 -12.76
N ILE A 234 0.43 -1.52 -12.00
CA ILE A 234 0.22 -2.18 -10.72
C ILE A 234 0.23 -1.06 -9.68
N VAL A 235 -0.90 -0.69 -9.17
CA VAL A 235 -1.07 0.40 -8.20
C VAL A 235 -2.00 -0.03 -7.08
N GLY A 236 -1.89 0.61 -5.92
CA GLY A 236 -2.71 0.35 -4.76
C GLY A 236 -1.95 -0.33 -3.63
N SER A 237 -2.60 -0.48 -2.50
CA SER A 237 -2.01 -1.02 -1.27
C SER A 237 -2.07 -2.55 -1.23
N ALA A 238 -0.99 -3.21 -0.82
CA ALA A 238 -0.75 -4.65 -0.96
C ALA A 238 -1.89 -5.56 -0.49
N TYR A 239 -2.53 -5.25 0.64
CA TYR A 239 -3.64 -6.08 1.17
C TYR A 239 -4.93 -5.98 0.35
N TYR A 240 -5.12 -4.87 -0.37
CA TYR A 240 -6.39 -4.50 -1.02
C TYR A 240 -6.35 -4.63 -2.53
N ILE A 241 -5.16 -4.89 -3.11
CA ILE A 241 -4.95 -4.98 -4.56
C ILE A 241 -5.68 -6.20 -5.15
N ALA A 242 -6.31 -6.02 -6.30
CA ALA A 242 -7.02 -7.10 -6.98
C ALA A 242 -6.09 -7.99 -7.80
N PRO A 243 -6.40 -9.30 -7.98
CA PRO A 243 -5.54 -10.22 -8.72
C PRO A 243 -5.35 -9.83 -10.20
N GLU A 244 -6.34 -9.18 -10.83
CA GLU A 244 -6.23 -8.67 -12.20
C GLU A 244 -5.33 -7.44 -12.30
N VAL A 245 -5.16 -6.64 -11.23
CA VAL A 245 -4.19 -5.55 -11.17
C VAL A 245 -2.78 -6.14 -11.19
N LEU A 246 -2.51 -7.16 -10.38
CA LEU A 246 -1.24 -7.91 -10.41
C LEU A 246 -0.96 -8.55 -11.79
N ARG A 247 -2.02 -8.92 -12.54
CA ARG A 247 -1.92 -9.44 -13.91
C ARG A 247 -1.88 -8.34 -14.98
N ARG A 248 -1.87 -7.05 -14.59
CA ARG A 248 -1.81 -5.90 -15.50
C ARG A 248 -2.92 -5.87 -16.55
N LYS A 249 -4.14 -6.25 -16.15
CA LYS A 249 -5.32 -6.23 -17.03
C LYS A 249 -6.58 -6.02 -16.23
N TYR A 250 -6.94 -4.79 -15.95
CA TYR A 250 -8.04 -4.49 -15.04
C TYR A 250 -8.86 -3.26 -15.46
N GLY A 251 -10.00 -3.11 -14.83
CA GLY A 251 -10.95 -2.02 -14.93
C GLY A 251 -11.53 -1.66 -13.55
N PRO A 252 -12.73 -1.03 -13.52
CA PRO A 252 -13.36 -0.57 -12.28
C PRO A 252 -13.71 -1.70 -11.28
N GLU A 253 -13.74 -2.94 -11.73
CA GLU A 253 -13.99 -4.10 -10.87
C GLU A 253 -12.93 -4.27 -9.78
N ALA A 254 -11.73 -3.71 -9.97
CA ALA A 254 -10.66 -3.73 -8.99
C ALA A 254 -11.04 -3.01 -7.69
N ASP A 255 -11.78 -1.91 -7.74
CA ASP A 255 -12.28 -1.20 -6.56
C ASP A 255 -13.27 -2.05 -5.76
N ILE A 256 -14.08 -2.88 -6.44
CA ILE A 256 -15.03 -3.80 -5.76
C ILE A 256 -14.28 -4.88 -4.99
N TRP A 257 -13.17 -5.39 -5.52
CA TRP A 257 -12.28 -6.29 -4.79
C TRP A 257 -11.74 -5.64 -3.52
N SER A 258 -11.19 -4.44 -3.63
CA SER A 258 -10.63 -3.70 -2.48
C SER A 258 -11.67 -3.50 -1.37
N VAL A 259 -12.89 -3.11 -1.72
CA VAL A 259 -14.01 -3.02 -0.76
C VAL A 259 -14.43 -4.40 -0.23
N GLY A 260 -14.33 -5.44 -1.03
CA GLY A 260 -14.54 -6.83 -0.60
C GLY A 260 -13.55 -7.28 0.47
N VAL A 261 -12.27 -6.89 0.32
CA VAL A 261 -11.24 -7.10 1.35
C VAL A 261 -11.58 -6.31 2.63
N MET A 262 -11.99 -5.04 2.50
CA MET A 262 -12.43 -4.24 3.64
C MET A 262 -13.61 -4.90 4.37
N LEU A 263 -14.60 -5.41 3.65
CA LEU A 263 -15.73 -6.13 4.24
C LEU A 263 -15.28 -7.39 4.99
N TYR A 264 -14.37 -8.16 4.41
CA TYR A 264 -13.82 -9.34 5.09
C TYR A 264 -13.16 -8.95 6.42
N ILE A 265 -12.33 -7.89 6.41
CA ILE A 265 -11.67 -7.37 7.62
C ILE A 265 -12.70 -6.86 8.64
N LEU A 266 -13.72 -6.13 8.20
CA LEU A 266 -14.80 -5.65 9.08
C LEU A 266 -15.52 -6.78 9.80
N LEU A 267 -15.71 -7.93 9.15
CA LEU A 267 -16.42 -9.08 9.71
C LEU A 267 -15.54 -10.03 10.53
N SER A 268 -14.24 -10.08 10.25
CA SER A 268 -13.33 -11.06 10.87
C SER A 268 -12.23 -10.45 11.74
N GLY A 269 -11.89 -9.17 11.49
CA GLY A 269 -10.78 -8.47 12.13
C GLY A 269 -9.41 -8.78 11.52
N VAL A 270 -9.33 -9.59 10.45
CA VAL A 270 -8.07 -9.97 9.78
C VAL A 270 -8.22 -9.90 8.26
N PRO A 271 -7.14 -9.66 7.50
CA PRO A 271 -7.19 -9.67 6.04
C PRO A 271 -7.45 -11.09 5.50
N PRO A 272 -8.16 -11.21 4.34
CA PRO A 272 -8.45 -12.52 3.72
C PRO A 272 -7.22 -13.18 3.11
N PHE A 273 -6.22 -12.39 2.71
CA PHE A 273 -5.00 -12.84 2.08
C PHE A 273 -3.82 -12.35 2.91
N TRP A 274 -3.04 -13.27 3.41
CA TRP A 274 -1.98 -12.98 4.33
C TRP A 274 -0.72 -13.80 4.04
N ALA A 275 0.45 -13.17 4.20
CA ALA A 275 1.76 -13.81 4.24
C ALA A 275 2.76 -12.88 4.94
N GLU A 276 3.94 -13.40 5.30
CA GLU A 276 5.00 -12.66 5.96
C GLU A 276 5.68 -11.61 5.06
N SER A 277 5.58 -11.78 3.75
CA SER A 277 6.16 -10.87 2.76
C SER A 277 5.09 -10.36 1.78
N GLU A 278 5.32 -9.19 1.20
CA GLU A 278 4.43 -8.61 0.19
C GLU A 278 4.26 -9.55 -1.03
N ASN A 279 5.34 -10.15 -1.51
CA ASN A 279 5.28 -11.17 -2.57
C ASN A 279 4.44 -12.40 -2.14
N GLY A 280 4.52 -12.78 -0.86
CA GLY A 280 3.67 -13.81 -0.30
C GLY A 280 2.20 -13.42 -0.30
N ILE A 281 1.87 -12.17 0.07
CA ILE A 281 0.51 -11.62 0.01
C ILE A 281 0.01 -11.63 -1.45
N PHE A 282 0.81 -11.17 -2.41
CA PHE A 282 0.45 -11.20 -3.84
C PHE A 282 0.21 -12.62 -4.33
N ASN A 283 1.02 -13.58 -3.91
CA ASN A 283 0.80 -15.00 -4.24
C ASN A 283 -0.50 -15.55 -3.62
N ALA A 284 -0.84 -15.14 -2.39
CA ALA A 284 -2.11 -15.52 -1.75
C ALA A 284 -3.31 -14.90 -2.50
N ILE A 285 -3.20 -13.63 -2.90
CA ILE A 285 -4.22 -12.93 -3.72
C ILE A 285 -4.39 -13.62 -5.07
N LEU A 286 -3.31 -13.97 -5.75
CA LEU A 286 -3.36 -14.67 -7.05
C LEU A 286 -4.01 -16.06 -6.96
N LYS A 287 -3.86 -16.75 -5.81
CA LYS A 287 -4.57 -18.01 -5.50
C LYS A 287 -6.04 -17.77 -5.20
N SER A 288 -6.39 -16.59 -4.71
CA SER A 288 -7.77 -16.13 -4.42
C SER A 288 -8.58 -17.11 -3.56
N HIS A 289 -7.93 -17.83 -2.65
CA HIS A 289 -8.64 -18.72 -1.72
C HIS A 289 -9.06 -17.92 -0.48
N VAL A 290 -10.37 -17.73 -0.31
CA VAL A 290 -10.93 -17.04 0.85
C VAL A 290 -11.40 -18.07 1.86
N ASP A 291 -10.81 -18.04 3.07
CA ASP A 291 -11.14 -18.97 4.15
C ASP A 291 -12.32 -18.44 5.02
N PHE A 292 -13.31 -19.27 5.24
CA PHE A 292 -14.45 -19.02 6.11
C PHE A 292 -14.57 -20.05 7.23
N SER A 293 -13.56 -20.86 7.48
CA SER A 293 -13.57 -21.96 8.45
C SER A 293 -13.27 -21.51 9.88
N GLY A 294 -12.35 -20.53 10.02
CA GLY A 294 -11.92 -20.02 11.32
C GLY A 294 -12.97 -19.12 11.99
N LYS A 295 -12.85 -18.90 13.32
CA LYS A 295 -13.65 -17.88 14.02
C LYS A 295 -13.31 -16.49 13.48
N PRO A 296 -14.28 -15.57 13.30
CA PRO A 296 -15.70 -15.67 13.74
C PRO A 296 -16.64 -16.24 12.66
N TRP A 297 -16.14 -16.69 11.51
CA TRP A 297 -16.93 -17.06 10.34
C TRP A 297 -18.07 -18.05 10.60
N PRO A 298 -17.94 -19.08 11.50
CA PRO A 298 -19.09 -19.96 11.80
C PRO A 298 -20.34 -19.23 12.31
N SER A 299 -20.18 -18.09 13.01
CA SER A 299 -21.29 -17.29 13.55
C SER A 299 -21.79 -16.19 12.60
N ILE A 300 -21.04 -15.88 11.53
CA ILE A 300 -21.43 -14.89 10.52
C ILE A 300 -22.52 -15.46 9.60
N SER A 301 -23.48 -14.63 9.22
CA SER A 301 -24.60 -15.02 8.36
C SER A 301 -24.16 -15.57 7.00
N HIS A 302 -24.99 -16.42 6.40
CA HIS A 302 -24.73 -16.93 5.06
C HIS A 302 -24.75 -15.84 4.00
N GLN A 303 -25.59 -14.83 4.15
CA GLN A 303 -25.71 -13.71 3.24
C GLN A 303 -24.46 -12.84 3.25
N ALA A 304 -23.86 -12.58 4.43
CA ALA A 304 -22.57 -11.88 4.52
C ALA A 304 -21.46 -12.64 3.80
N LYS A 305 -21.35 -13.96 4.03
CA LYS A 305 -20.38 -14.82 3.37
C LYS A 305 -20.58 -14.88 1.85
N ASP A 306 -21.84 -14.91 1.39
CA ASP A 306 -22.16 -14.90 -0.04
C ASP A 306 -21.70 -13.59 -0.70
N LEU A 307 -21.99 -12.46 -0.05
CA LEU A 307 -21.57 -11.15 -0.55
C LEU A 307 -20.04 -11.05 -0.64
N VAL A 308 -19.31 -11.41 0.43
CA VAL A 308 -17.84 -11.44 0.42
C VAL A 308 -17.30 -12.29 -0.73
N LYS A 309 -17.83 -13.52 -0.90
CA LYS A 309 -17.42 -14.42 -2.00
C LYS A 309 -17.62 -13.80 -3.38
N ARG A 310 -18.74 -13.09 -3.58
CA ARG A 310 -19.05 -12.46 -4.88
C ARG A 310 -18.21 -11.22 -5.13
N MET A 311 -17.89 -10.44 -4.09
CA MET A 311 -16.99 -9.29 -4.21
C MET A 311 -15.54 -9.72 -4.41
N LEU A 312 -15.10 -10.81 -3.76
CA LEU A 312 -13.76 -11.40 -3.91
C LEU A 312 -13.72 -12.51 -4.98
N ASN A 313 -14.54 -12.41 -6.03
CA ASN A 313 -14.45 -13.31 -7.17
C ASN A 313 -13.18 -13.00 -7.98
N PRO A 314 -12.27 -13.99 -8.21
CA PRO A 314 -11.02 -13.76 -8.95
C PRO A 314 -11.24 -13.42 -10.43
N ASP A 315 -12.39 -13.76 -11.00
CA ASP A 315 -12.78 -13.35 -12.35
C ASP A 315 -13.53 -12.01 -12.28
N PRO A 316 -12.92 -10.89 -12.73
CA PRO A 316 -13.54 -9.57 -12.68
C PRO A 316 -14.87 -9.51 -13.44
N LYS A 317 -15.05 -10.34 -14.49
CA LYS A 317 -16.31 -10.40 -15.25
C LYS A 317 -17.46 -11.04 -14.48
N ARG A 318 -17.15 -11.87 -13.48
CA ARG A 318 -18.13 -12.52 -12.59
C ARG A 318 -18.27 -11.80 -11.25
N ARG A 319 -17.36 -10.87 -10.96
CA ARG A 319 -17.42 -10.04 -9.76
C ARG A 319 -18.61 -9.10 -9.86
N LEU A 320 -19.27 -8.84 -8.73
CA LEU A 320 -20.39 -7.91 -8.67
C LEU A 320 -19.92 -6.49 -9.01
N THR A 321 -20.75 -5.76 -9.74
CA THR A 321 -20.60 -4.30 -9.89
C THR A 321 -21.11 -3.58 -8.62
N ALA A 322 -20.78 -2.29 -8.46
CA ALA A 322 -21.25 -1.50 -7.33
C ALA A 322 -22.79 -1.52 -7.20
N ALA A 323 -23.51 -1.37 -8.31
CA ALA A 323 -24.96 -1.43 -8.34
C ALA A 323 -25.51 -2.80 -7.91
N GLN A 324 -24.84 -3.89 -8.33
CA GLN A 324 -25.23 -5.24 -7.95
C GLN A 324 -24.96 -5.51 -6.46
N VAL A 325 -23.85 -5.01 -5.90
CA VAL A 325 -23.56 -5.07 -4.48
C VAL A 325 -24.66 -4.34 -3.68
N LEU A 326 -25.03 -3.13 -4.07
CA LEU A 326 -26.11 -2.35 -3.45
C LEU A 326 -27.48 -3.06 -3.50
N SER A 327 -27.68 -3.93 -4.48
CA SER A 327 -28.91 -4.72 -4.63
C SER A 327 -28.92 -6.03 -3.83
N HIS A 328 -27.79 -6.37 -3.17
CA HIS A 328 -27.67 -7.63 -2.43
C HIS A 328 -28.54 -7.63 -1.16
N PRO A 329 -29.26 -8.73 -0.83
CA PRO A 329 -30.19 -8.80 0.32
C PRO A 329 -29.57 -8.38 1.65
N TRP A 330 -28.30 -8.72 1.89
CA TRP A 330 -27.62 -8.41 3.14
C TRP A 330 -27.36 -6.92 3.34
N ILE A 331 -27.15 -6.15 2.25
CA ILE A 331 -26.76 -4.72 2.32
C ILE A 331 -27.92 -3.76 2.12
N LYS A 332 -29.10 -4.21 1.65
CA LYS A 332 -30.28 -3.36 1.46
C LYS A 332 -30.68 -2.64 2.73
N GLU A 333 -31.39 -1.52 2.62
CA GLU A 333 -31.81 -0.69 3.77
C GLU A 333 -32.65 -1.48 4.76
N ASP A 334 -33.64 -2.23 4.27
CA ASP A 334 -34.44 -3.19 5.04
C ASP A 334 -33.93 -4.62 4.86
N GLY A 335 -32.59 -4.77 4.76
CA GLY A 335 -31.95 -6.01 4.40
C GLY A 335 -31.90 -7.04 5.54
N GLU A 336 -31.41 -8.22 5.18
CA GLU A 336 -31.40 -9.40 6.04
C GLU A 336 -30.20 -9.45 7.01
N ALA A 337 -29.38 -8.38 7.10
CA ALA A 337 -28.24 -8.35 8.01
C ALA A 337 -28.73 -8.43 9.48
N PRO A 338 -28.32 -9.47 10.23
CA PRO A 338 -28.75 -9.64 11.61
C PRO A 338 -28.16 -8.57 12.52
N ASP A 339 -28.92 -8.18 13.54
CA ASP A 339 -28.47 -7.25 14.58
C ASP A 339 -27.79 -8.00 15.74
N THR A 340 -27.08 -9.06 15.39
CA THR A 340 -26.32 -9.85 16.35
C THR A 340 -24.94 -9.24 16.50
N PRO A 341 -24.48 -8.97 17.73
CA PRO A 341 -23.11 -8.52 17.95
C PRO A 341 -22.10 -9.49 17.36
N LEU A 342 -21.09 -8.97 16.69
CA LEU A 342 -19.93 -9.74 16.29
C LEU A 342 -19.13 -10.16 17.52
N ASP A 343 -18.38 -11.26 17.40
CA ASP A 343 -17.49 -11.71 18.46
C ASP A 343 -16.54 -10.57 18.89
N ASN A 344 -16.45 -10.33 20.20
CA ASN A 344 -15.56 -9.29 20.75
C ASN A 344 -14.09 -9.45 20.27
N ALA A 345 -13.71 -10.67 19.91
CA ALA A 345 -12.42 -10.95 19.29
C ALA A 345 -12.22 -10.21 17.95
N VAL A 346 -13.28 -9.84 17.23
CA VAL A 346 -13.18 -9.07 15.97
C VAL A 346 -12.65 -7.67 16.25
N LEU A 347 -13.23 -6.96 17.21
CA LEU A 347 -12.77 -5.62 17.59
C LEU A 347 -11.35 -5.64 18.14
N SER A 348 -11.02 -6.64 18.97
CA SER A 348 -9.64 -6.83 19.45
C SER A 348 -8.66 -7.04 18.29
N ARG A 349 -9.02 -7.86 17.29
CA ARG A 349 -8.18 -8.08 16.11
C ARG A 349 -8.05 -6.86 15.21
N LEU A 350 -9.12 -6.05 15.05
CA LEU A 350 -9.05 -4.79 14.31
C LEU A 350 -8.07 -3.81 14.96
N LYS A 351 -8.14 -3.68 16.29
CA LYS A 351 -7.17 -2.89 17.05
C LYS A 351 -5.75 -3.41 16.82
N GLN A 352 -5.58 -4.71 16.93
CA GLN A 352 -4.37 -5.48 16.78
C GLN A 352 -3.73 -5.24 15.40
N PHE A 353 -4.48 -5.40 14.34
CA PHE A 353 -4.05 -5.16 12.97
C PHE A 353 -3.51 -3.75 12.77
N LYS A 354 -4.17 -2.75 13.37
CA LYS A 354 -3.72 -1.36 13.30
C LYS A 354 -2.43 -1.12 14.08
N ALA A 355 -2.37 -1.55 15.34
CA ALA A 355 -1.26 -1.29 16.25
C ALA A 355 0.04 -2.00 15.82
N MET A 356 -0.04 -3.26 15.40
CA MET A 356 1.12 -4.04 14.94
C MET A 356 1.82 -3.43 13.74
N ASN A 357 1.06 -2.90 12.77
CA ASN A 357 1.66 -2.24 11.63
C ASN A 357 2.49 -1.02 12.02
N GLN A 358 2.09 -0.29 13.05
CA GLN A 358 2.84 0.87 13.55
C GLN A 358 4.12 0.46 14.28
N PHE A 359 4.04 -0.50 15.20
CA PHE A 359 5.19 -0.97 15.97
C PHE A 359 6.25 -1.62 15.07
N LYS A 360 5.82 -2.46 14.14
CA LYS A 360 6.73 -3.10 13.18
C LYS A 360 7.47 -2.09 12.30
N LYS A 361 6.81 -1.02 11.87
CA LYS A 361 7.46 0.08 11.14
C LYS A 361 8.54 0.77 12.00
N VAL A 362 8.27 1.01 13.27
CA VAL A 362 9.26 1.62 14.18
C VAL A 362 10.42 0.68 14.43
N ALA A 363 10.17 -0.60 14.70
CA ALA A 363 11.23 -1.59 14.92
C ALA A 363 12.14 -1.75 13.69
N LEU A 364 11.59 -1.73 12.49
CA LEU A 364 12.38 -1.77 11.25
C LEU A 364 13.27 -0.52 11.08
N LYS A 365 12.77 0.67 11.45
CA LYS A 365 13.60 1.90 11.45
C LYS A 365 14.76 1.81 12.45
N VAL A 366 14.52 1.25 13.62
CA VAL A 366 15.54 1.05 14.65
C VAL A 366 16.61 0.07 14.14
N ILE A 367 16.22 -1.06 13.56
CA ILE A 367 17.14 -2.03 12.96
C ILE A 367 18.05 -1.38 11.92
N ALA A 368 17.47 -0.55 11.05
CA ALA A 368 18.24 0.18 10.04
C ALA A 368 19.31 1.11 10.64
N GLY A 369 18.98 1.78 11.76
CA GLY A 369 19.91 2.67 12.47
C GLY A 369 21.01 1.96 13.25
N CYS A 370 20.88 0.66 13.55
CA CYS A 370 21.80 -0.11 14.40
C CYS A 370 22.87 -0.90 13.64
N LEU A 371 22.92 -0.82 12.31
CA LEU A 371 23.88 -1.58 11.50
C LEU A 371 25.32 -1.12 11.66
N SER A 372 26.26 -2.06 11.69
CA SER A 372 27.68 -1.77 11.77
C SER A 372 28.24 -1.11 10.48
N GLU A 373 29.28 -0.29 10.61
CA GLU A 373 29.91 0.38 9.44
C GLU A 373 30.44 -0.62 8.38
N GLU A 374 30.80 -1.83 8.76
CA GLU A 374 31.28 -2.85 7.81
C GLU A 374 30.15 -3.47 7.00
N GLU A 375 29.02 -3.73 7.62
CA GLU A 375 27.82 -4.25 6.96
C GLU A 375 27.18 -3.20 6.07
N ILE A 376 27.29 -1.95 6.47
CA ILE A 376 26.78 -0.77 5.79
C ILE A 376 27.71 -0.36 4.64
N ARG A 377 29.03 -0.67 4.70
CA ARG A 377 29.99 -0.15 3.71
C ARG A 377 29.59 -0.47 2.26
N GLY A 378 29.18 -1.71 1.99
CA GLY A 378 28.69 -2.08 0.65
C GLY A 378 27.40 -1.37 0.25
N LEU A 379 26.48 -1.19 1.20
CA LEU A 379 25.23 -0.46 1.00
C LEU A 379 25.49 1.05 0.89
N LYS A 380 26.42 1.59 1.69
CA LYS A 380 26.85 2.99 1.64
C LYS A 380 27.54 3.35 0.31
N GLU A 381 28.35 2.44 -0.21
CA GLU A 381 28.94 2.58 -1.54
C GLU A 381 27.87 2.51 -2.64
N MET A 382 26.88 1.63 -2.48
CA MET A 382 25.75 1.53 -3.39
C MET A 382 24.87 2.78 -3.33
N PHE A 383 24.55 3.28 -2.12
CA PHE A 383 23.84 4.54 -1.94
C PHE A 383 24.58 5.70 -2.60
N LYS A 384 25.87 5.87 -2.31
CA LYS A 384 26.71 6.91 -2.93
C LYS A 384 26.86 6.79 -4.46
N ALA A 385 26.81 5.57 -4.98
CA ALA A 385 26.84 5.35 -6.42
C ALA A 385 25.52 5.71 -7.09
N MET A 386 24.43 5.70 -6.34
CA MET A 386 23.08 6.10 -6.77
C MET A 386 22.84 7.59 -6.56
N ASP A 387 23.22 8.14 -5.39
CA ASP A 387 23.21 9.58 -5.08
C ASP A 387 24.29 10.30 -5.89
N THR A 388 23.97 10.62 -7.14
CA THR A 388 24.93 11.15 -8.11
C THR A 388 25.23 12.63 -7.93
N ASP A 389 24.36 13.38 -7.28
CA ASP A 389 24.51 14.81 -7.00
C ASP A 389 25.01 15.09 -5.58
N ASN A 390 25.24 14.03 -4.78
CA ASN A 390 25.64 14.09 -3.37
C ASN A 390 24.68 14.94 -2.53
N SER A 391 23.38 14.84 -2.80
CA SER A 391 22.34 15.53 -2.04
C SER A 391 22.09 14.89 -0.67
N GLY A 392 22.59 13.67 -0.45
CA GLY A 392 22.31 12.84 0.73
C GLY A 392 21.00 12.07 0.63
N THR A 393 20.35 12.12 -0.53
CA THR A 393 19.09 11.39 -0.81
C THR A 393 19.10 10.86 -2.24
N ILE A 394 18.48 9.72 -2.48
CA ILE A 394 18.31 9.14 -3.81
C ILE A 394 16.93 9.56 -4.36
N THR A 395 16.94 10.24 -5.49
CA THR A 395 15.73 10.55 -6.24
C THR A 395 15.28 9.36 -7.09
N LEU A 396 14.03 9.36 -7.57
CA LEU A 396 13.50 8.31 -8.45
C LEU A 396 14.38 8.11 -9.70
N GLU A 397 14.88 9.21 -10.30
CA GLU A 397 15.72 9.13 -11.48
C GLU A 397 17.09 8.51 -11.16
N GLU A 398 17.67 8.84 -10.01
CA GLU A 398 18.93 8.25 -9.54
C GLU A 398 18.77 6.78 -9.20
N LEU A 399 17.67 6.38 -8.56
CA LEU A 399 17.33 4.97 -8.31
C LEU A 399 17.23 4.21 -9.65
N ARG A 400 16.52 4.76 -10.63
CA ARG A 400 16.36 4.16 -11.96
C ARG A 400 17.71 3.97 -12.66
N GLN A 401 18.55 5.01 -12.65
CA GLN A 401 19.88 4.96 -13.27
C GLN A 401 20.83 4.02 -12.52
N GLY A 402 20.77 3.99 -11.20
CA GLY A 402 21.57 3.11 -10.36
C GLY A 402 21.23 1.64 -10.60
N LEU A 403 19.95 1.29 -10.64
CA LEU A 403 19.48 -0.07 -10.93
C LEU A 403 19.83 -0.50 -12.37
N ALA A 404 19.71 0.40 -13.34
CA ALA A 404 20.09 0.12 -14.73
C ALA A 404 21.60 -0.15 -14.89
N LYS A 405 22.45 0.57 -14.16
CA LYS A 405 23.91 0.34 -14.12
C LYS A 405 24.28 -1.02 -13.56
N GLN A 406 23.46 -1.56 -12.66
CA GLN A 406 23.64 -2.91 -12.09
C GLN A 406 23.05 -4.03 -12.97
N GLY A 407 22.59 -3.71 -14.18
CA GLY A 407 22.05 -4.67 -15.14
C GLY A 407 20.59 -5.06 -14.89
N THR A 408 19.93 -4.43 -13.94
CA THR A 408 18.52 -4.69 -13.62
C THR A 408 17.63 -3.92 -14.58
N LYS A 409 16.90 -4.62 -15.45
CA LYS A 409 15.94 -4.03 -16.38
C LYS A 409 14.56 -4.01 -15.73
N LEU A 410 14.27 -2.97 -14.97
CA LEU A 410 12.96 -2.70 -14.43
C LEU A 410 12.25 -1.66 -15.30
N SER A 411 10.92 -1.80 -15.41
CA SER A 411 10.07 -0.75 -15.98
C SER A 411 10.09 0.48 -15.06
N GLU A 412 9.84 1.65 -15.59
CA GLU A 412 9.75 2.90 -14.83
C GLU A 412 8.76 2.78 -13.65
N TYR A 413 7.70 2.04 -13.87
CA TYR A 413 6.71 1.73 -12.85
C TYR A 413 7.29 0.87 -11.69
N GLU A 414 8.05 -0.20 -11.98
CA GLU A 414 8.68 -1.05 -10.96
C GLU A 414 9.72 -0.28 -10.14
N VAL A 415 10.44 0.64 -10.76
CA VAL A 415 11.37 1.54 -10.06
C VAL A 415 10.62 2.48 -9.13
N LYS A 416 9.47 3.02 -9.57
CA LYS A 416 8.60 3.87 -8.74
C LYS A 416 8.04 3.11 -7.54
N GLN A 417 7.64 1.86 -7.71
CA GLN A 417 7.21 1.00 -6.59
C GLN A 417 8.33 0.72 -5.57
N LEU A 418 9.55 0.50 -6.07
CA LEU A 418 10.70 0.33 -5.18
C LEU A 418 10.99 1.62 -4.40
N MET A 419 10.88 2.78 -5.06
CA MET A 419 10.98 4.09 -4.43
C MET A 419 9.95 4.25 -3.31
N GLU A 420 8.69 3.96 -3.62
CA GLU A 420 7.57 4.07 -2.70
C GLU A 420 7.67 3.11 -1.50
N ALA A 421 8.20 1.92 -1.73
CA ALA A 421 8.45 0.94 -0.68
C ALA A 421 9.60 1.35 0.24
N ALA A 422 10.58 2.07 -0.28
CA ALA A 422 11.77 2.49 0.43
C ALA A 422 11.60 3.85 1.15
N ASP A 423 10.88 4.81 0.55
CA ASP A 423 10.57 6.13 1.08
C ASP A 423 9.54 6.00 2.24
N ALA A 424 10.03 5.74 3.43
CA ALA A 424 9.20 5.44 4.59
C ALA A 424 8.53 6.68 5.19
N ASP A 425 9.14 7.86 5.06
CA ASP A 425 8.59 9.12 5.53
C ASP A 425 7.76 9.85 4.46
N GLY A 426 7.72 9.31 3.24
CA GLY A 426 6.92 9.84 2.14
C GLY A 426 7.43 11.17 1.60
N ASN A 427 8.73 11.47 1.78
CA ASN A 427 9.31 12.74 1.33
C ASN A 427 9.67 12.75 -0.17
N GLY A 428 9.57 11.61 -0.88
CA GLY A 428 9.80 11.41 -2.32
C GLY A 428 11.25 11.29 -2.71
N THR A 429 12.09 11.09 -1.74
CA THR A 429 13.49 10.70 -1.92
C THR A 429 13.76 9.59 -0.90
N ILE A 430 14.70 8.75 -1.19
CA ILE A 430 15.15 7.74 -0.22
C ILE A 430 16.38 8.33 0.45
N ASP A 431 16.28 8.66 1.73
CA ASP A 431 17.44 9.00 2.50
C ASP A 431 18.30 7.76 2.80
N TYR A 432 19.44 7.98 3.44
CA TYR A 432 20.36 6.89 3.71
C TYR A 432 19.76 5.81 4.62
N ASP A 433 19.03 6.21 5.65
CA ASP A 433 18.41 5.28 6.63
C ASP A 433 17.27 4.49 5.99
N GLU A 434 16.51 5.13 5.13
CA GLU A 434 15.44 4.51 4.34
C GLU A 434 15.99 3.53 3.30
N PHE A 435 17.07 3.90 2.60
CA PHE A 435 17.75 3.02 1.67
C PHE A 435 18.26 1.75 2.35
N ILE A 436 18.87 1.89 3.52
CA ILE A 436 19.33 0.77 4.32
C ILE A 436 18.14 -0.08 4.76
N THR A 437 17.09 0.54 5.29
CA THR A 437 15.86 -0.15 5.74
C THR A 437 15.22 -0.96 4.61
N ALA A 438 15.05 -0.36 3.43
CA ALA A 438 14.45 -1.02 2.27
C ALA A 438 15.32 -2.18 1.73
N THR A 439 16.64 -1.98 1.70
CA THR A 439 17.58 -2.98 1.19
C THR A 439 17.72 -4.17 2.13
N MET A 440 17.57 -3.95 3.43
CA MET A 440 17.57 -5.00 4.44
C MET A 440 16.35 -5.90 4.38
N HIS A 441 15.20 -5.33 4.08
CA HIS A 441 13.93 -6.07 4.00
C HIS A 441 13.96 -7.24 3.00
N MET A 442 14.86 -7.17 2.03
CA MET A 442 14.93 -8.20 0.98
C MET A 442 15.82 -9.40 1.29
N ASN A 443 16.80 -9.33 2.22
CA ASN A 443 17.79 -10.41 2.37
C ASN A 443 18.39 -10.66 3.77
N ARG A 444 18.07 -9.92 4.83
CA ARG A 444 18.87 -9.96 6.08
C ARG A 444 18.11 -9.90 7.42
N MET A 445 16.78 -9.97 7.44
CA MET A 445 16.02 -10.03 8.71
C MET A 445 16.28 -11.30 9.55
N ASP A 446 17.02 -12.28 9.02
CA ASP A 446 17.32 -13.55 9.70
C ASP A 446 18.57 -13.51 10.58
N ARG A 447 19.28 -12.38 10.67
CA ARG A 447 20.42 -12.28 11.58
C ARG A 447 19.96 -11.89 12.98
N GLU A 448 20.10 -12.82 13.88
CA GLU A 448 19.75 -12.72 15.30
C GLU A 448 20.40 -11.51 15.99
N GLU A 449 21.60 -11.09 15.54
CA GLU A 449 22.32 -9.93 16.06
C GLU A 449 21.58 -8.59 15.83
N HIS A 450 20.93 -8.38 14.67
CA HIS A 450 20.24 -7.14 14.38
C HIS A 450 18.93 -7.02 15.15
N LEU A 451 18.23 -8.14 15.32
CA LEU A 451 17.03 -8.20 16.15
C LEU A 451 17.38 -7.94 17.62
N TYR A 452 18.53 -8.44 18.07
CA TYR A 452 19.00 -8.21 19.43
C TYR A 452 19.38 -6.75 19.68
N HIS A 453 20.07 -6.11 18.75
CA HIS A 453 20.36 -4.68 18.85
C HIS A 453 19.09 -3.80 18.83
N ALA A 454 18.12 -4.15 17.99
CA ALA A 454 16.84 -3.46 18.01
C ALA A 454 16.11 -3.66 19.34
N PHE A 455 16.11 -4.87 19.87
CA PHE A 455 15.57 -5.16 21.20
C PHE A 455 16.23 -4.30 22.29
N GLN A 456 17.58 -4.22 22.31
CA GLN A 456 18.34 -3.38 23.23
C GLN A 456 18.02 -1.86 23.09
N HIS A 457 17.62 -1.42 21.90
CA HIS A 457 17.21 -0.03 21.73
C HIS A 457 15.91 0.29 22.48
N PHE A 458 15.02 -0.69 22.57
CA PHE A 458 13.79 -0.58 23.35
C PHE A 458 14.02 -0.88 24.83
N ASP A 459 14.78 -1.92 25.18
CA ASP A 459 15.22 -2.27 26.52
C ASP A 459 16.35 -1.35 26.97
N LYS A 460 16.01 -0.16 27.48
CA LYS A 460 16.97 0.91 27.78
C LYS A 460 17.78 0.66 29.06
N ASP A 461 17.22 -0.08 29.98
CA ASP A 461 17.88 -0.42 31.25
C ASP A 461 18.65 -1.76 31.21
N ASN A 462 18.62 -2.44 30.05
CA ASN A 462 19.21 -3.78 29.82
C ASN A 462 18.71 -4.81 30.84
N SER A 463 17.44 -4.75 31.18
CA SER A 463 16.80 -5.72 32.08
C SER A 463 16.54 -7.08 31.40
N GLY A 464 16.64 -7.15 30.08
CA GLY A 464 16.26 -8.29 29.25
C GLY A 464 14.77 -8.30 28.90
N TYR A 465 14.06 -7.24 29.20
CA TYR A 465 12.63 -7.07 28.92
C TYR A 465 12.35 -5.63 28.45
N ILE A 466 11.44 -5.48 27.53
CA ILE A 466 10.88 -4.17 27.16
C ILE A 466 9.64 -3.95 28.01
N THR A 467 9.69 -2.98 28.91
CA THR A 467 8.57 -2.58 29.77
C THR A 467 7.57 -1.69 29.02
N THR A 468 6.37 -1.51 29.58
CA THR A 468 5.35 -0.60 29.02
C THR A 468 5.90 0.81 28.87
N GLU A 469 6.61 1.29 29.90
CA GLU A 469 7.18 2.64 29.95
C GLU A 469 8.26 2.86 28.88
N GLU A 470 9.11 1.88 28.66
CA GLU A 470 10.15 1.91 27.62
C GLU A 470 9.57 1.87 26.22
N LEU A 471 8.57 1.02 26.01
CA LEU A 471 7.83 0.95 24.75
C LEU A 471 7.12 2.28 24.47
N GLU A 472 6.45 2.87 25.47
CA GLU A 472 5.83 4.20 25.37
C GLU A 472 6.84 5.28 24.98
N GLN A 473 7.99 5.31 25.66
CA GLN A 473 9.03 6.29 25.39
C GLN A 473 9.55 6.16 23.95
N ALA A 474 9.88 4.95 23.54
CA ALA A 474 10.40 4.70 22.20
C ALA A 474 9.38 5.05 21.10
N LEU A 475 8.12 4.66 21.25
CA LEU A 475 7.07 4.95 20.25
C LEU A 475 6.74 6.45 20.16
N ARG A 476 6.83 7.19 21.26
CA ARG A 476 6.67 8.66 21.26
C ARG A 476 7.75 9.38 20.45
N GLU A 477 8.98 8.89 20.45
CA GLU A 477 10.08 9.43 19.63
C GLU A 477 9.75 9.36 18.12
N TYR A 478 8.90 8.40 17.73
CA TYR A 478 8.44 8.21 16.35
C TYR A 478 7.01 8.76 16.09
N GLY A 479 6.47 9.58 17.01
CA GLY A 479 5.19 10.27 16.82
C GLY A 479 3.94 9.46 17.19
N ILE A 480 4.09 8.27 17.77
CA ILE A 480 2.99 7.41 18.23
C ILE A 480 2.72 7.76 19.71
N ASN A 481 1.64 8.49 19.97
CA ASN A 481 1.35 9.07 21.29
C ASN A 481 0.11 8.47 21.99
N ASP A 482 -0.58 7.49 21.38
CA ASP A 482 -1.78 6.91 21.98
C ASP A 482 -1.41 5.79 22.95
N SER A 483 -1.62 6.04 24.24
CA SER A 483 -1.36 5.08 25.32
C SER A 483 -2.23 3.82 25.23
N THR A 484 -3.34 3.87 24.52
CA THR A 484 -4.22 2.72 24.29
C THR A 484 -3.61 1.77 23.29
N ASP A 485 -3.05 2.30 22.20
CA ASP A 485 -2.35 1.51 21.18
C ASP A 485 -1.10 0.81 21.78
N ILE A 486 -0.38 1.49 22.67
CA ILE A 486 0.84 0.97 23.31
C ILE A 486 0.54 -0.22 24.23
N LYS A 487 -0.48 -0.10 25.09
CA LYS A 487 -0.93 -1.21 25.96
C LYS A 487 -1.40 -2.40 25.14
N GLN A 488 -1.95 -2.13 24.00
CA GLN A 488 -2.42 -3.16 23.12
C GLN A 488 -1.28 -3.89 22.40
N ILE A 489 -0.28 -3.16 21.90
CA ILE A 489 0.96 -3.74 21.37
C ILE A 489 1.57 -4.67 22.41
N LEU A 490 1.70 -4.20 23.67
CA LEU A 490 2.25 -5.01 24.75
C LEU A 490 1.46 -6.32 24.92
N SER A 491 0.14 -6.23 25.08
CA SER A 491 -0.72 -7.41 25.30
C SER A 491 -0.70 -8.45 24.19
N GLU A 492 -0.16 -8.12 23.04
CA GLU A 492 -0.11 -8.97 21.87
C GLU A 492 1.22 -9.64 21.65
N VAL A 493 2.26 -8.92 22.00
CA VAL A 493 3.62 -9.38 21.88
C VAL A 493 3.98 -10.21 23.10
N ASP A 494 3.48 -9.81 24.28
CA ASP A 494 3.62 -10.52 25.56
C ASP A 494 2.78 -11.82 25.52
N ALA A 495 3.41 -12.92 25.18
CA ALA A 495 2.76 -14.21 25.01
C ALA A 495 2.54 -14.97 26.33
N ASP A 496 3.37 -14.70 27.35
CA ASP A 496 3.28 -15.32 28.68
C ASP A 496 2.48 -14.47 29.68
N ASN A 497 2.08 -13.25 29.27
CA ASN A 497 1.28 -12.29 30.02
C ASN A 497 1.96 -11.83 31.34
N ASP A 498 3.28 -11.66 31.31
CA ASP A 498 4.04 -11.10 32.45
C ASP A 498 4.06 -9.56 32.50
N GLY A 499 3.49 -8.90 31.49
CA GLY A 499 3.37 -7.45 31.37
C GLY A 499 4.58 -6.78 30.73
N ARG A 500 5.48 -7.53 30.10
CA ARG A 500 6.70 -7.07 29.44
C ARG A 500 6.89 -7.85 28.14
N ILE A 501 7.86 -7.44 27.34
CA ILE A 501 8.23 -8.16 26.10
C ILE A 501 9.66 -8.65 26.27
N ASN A 502 9.88 -9.95 26.34
CA ASN A 502 11.20 -10.55 26.31
C ASN A 502 11.73 -10.66 24.87
N TYR A 503 13.00 -11.04 24.73
CA TYR A 503 13.65 -11.12 23.41
C TYR A 503 12.98 -12.11 22.46
N ASP A 504 12.58 -13.29 22.96
CA ASP A 504 11.94 -14.32 22.13
C ASP A 504 10.58 -13.86 21.62
N GLU A 505 9.83 -13.12 22.41
CA GLU A 505 8.55 -12.52 22.03
C GLU A 505 8.73 -11.40 21.01
N PHE A 506 9.74 -10.55 21.20
CA PHE A 506 10.11 -9.52 20.23
C PHE A 506 10.49 -10.13 18.88
N VAL A 507 11.35 -11.15 18.88
CA VAL A 507 11.76 -11.90 17.68
C VAL A 507 10.55 -12.59 17.05
N ALA A 508 9.69 -13.20 17.86
CA ALA A 508 8.47 -13.83 17.38
C ALA A 508 7.54 -12.81 16.71
N MET A 509 7.40 -11.60 17.28
CA MET A 509 6.62 -10.50 16.69
C MET A 509 7.23 -10.03 15.37
N MET A 510 8.54 -9.86 15.31
CA MET A 510 9.23 -9.42 14.08
C MET A 510 9.16 -10.46 12.97
N LYS A 511 9.28 -11.76 13.33
CA LYS A 511 9.18 -12.91 12.40
C LYS A 511 7.73 -13.29 12.08
N LYS A 512 6.79 -13.06 13.00
CA LYS A 512 5.36 -13.27 12.76
C LYS A 512 4.82 -12.14 11.89
N GLY A 513 4.23 -12.50 10.78
CA GLY A 513 3.17 -11.71 10.21
C GLY A 513 1.98 -11.68 11.18
N ASN A 514 1.00 -10.77 11.00
CA ASN A 514 -0.16 -10.56 11.87
C ASN A 514 -0.79 -11.85 12.45
N PRO A 515 -1.41 -11.79 13.63
CA PRO A 515 -1.72 -12.95 14.44
C PRO A 515 -2.58 -13.98 13.70
N GLU A 516 -2.07 -15.20 13.62
CA GLU A 516 -2.90 -16.35 13.28
C GLU A 516 -4.00 -16.54 14.35
N PRO A 517 -5.22 -16.93 13.98
CA PRO A 517 -6.17 -17.41 14.94
C PRO A 517 -5.62 -18.70 15.57
N ASN A 518 -5.15 -18.58 16.79
CA ASN A 518 -4.68 -19.57 17.77
C ASN A 518 -4.66 -21.03 17.25
N PRO A 519 -3.50 -21.62 16.94
CA PRO A 519 -3.42 -23.03 16.59
C PRO A 519 -3.75 -23.86 17.83
N LYS A 520 -4.84 -24.61 17.76
CA LYS A 520 -5.17 -25.65 18.73
C LYS A 520 -3.91 -26.45 19.04
N LYS A 521 -3.50 -26.48 20.32
CA LYS A 521 -2.54 -27.42 20.87
C LYS A 521 -2.80 -28.79 20.23
N ARG A 522 -1.89 -29.24 19.38
CA ARG A 522 -1.81 -30.65 18.99
C ARG A 522 -1.54 -31.41 20.27
N ARG A 523 -2.54 -32.10 20.78
CA ARG A 523 -2.33 -33.15 21.72
C ARG A 523 -1.54 -34.23 21.00
N ASP A 524 -0.35 -34.48 21.50
CA ASP A 524 0.44 -35.66 21.18
C ASP A 524 -0.43 -36.89 21.39
N VAL A 525 -0.72 -37.61 20.32
CA VAL A 525 -1.12 -38.99 20.40
C VAL A 525 0.14 -39.79 20.10
N VAL A 526 0.76 -40.21 21.17
CA VAL A 526 1.73 -41.33 21.17
C VAL A 526 0.90 -42.60 20.95
N VAL A 527 1.09 -43.27 19.86
CA VAL A 527 1.22 -44.75 19.77
C VAL A 527 2.15 -45.05 18.61
#